data_94b0b77ebbc53bcd6ef7df35e8ee98b5
#
_entry.id   94b0b77ebbc53bcd6ef7df35e8ee98b5
#
_cell.length_a   1.000
_cell.length_b   1.000
_cell.length_c   1.000
_cell.angle_alpha   90.00
_cell.angle_beta   90.00
_cell.angle_gamma   90.00
#
_symmetry.space_group_name_H-M   'P 1'
#
loop_
_entity.id
_entity.type
_entity.pdbx_description
1 polymer ?
#
loop_
_entity_poly.entity_id
_entity_poly.type
_entity_poly.pdbx_seq_one_letter_code
_entity_poly.pdbx_strand_id
1 'polypeptide(L)'
;MTNSSSQPTLDFYRRDGCEPCDEARLTLQAVLEDRAKRGEPNPRVRYIDVSADSHLESRFGSRVPVLMLGTDELALTVSGRAIAQFLDRNLGRAA
;
A
#
# COMPACT_ATOMS: atom_id res chain seq x y z
N MET A 1 -23.33 13.51 -3.32
CA MET A 1 -22.70 13.12 -3.26
C MET A 1 -21.77 12.82 -3.35
N THR A 2 -21.33 12.84 -3.20
CA THR A 2 -20.54 12.66 -3.22
C THR A 2 -19.69 12.08 -3.22
N ASN A 3 -19.02 12.00 -3.49
CA ASN A 3 -18.25 11.43 -3.40
C ASN A 3 -16.99 11.19 -2.98
N SER A 4 -16.31 11.70 -2.38
CA SER A 4 -15.13 11.42 -1.59
C SER A 4 -15.00 9.95 -1.28
N SER A 5 -16.10 9.31 -1.22
CA SER A 5 -16.13 7.86 -1.03
C SER A 5 -15.52 7.10 -2.20
N SER A 6 -15.24 7.80 -3.30
CA SER A 6 -14.66 7.15 -4.46
C SER A 6 -13.15 6.91 -4.33
N GLN A 7 -12.51 7.48 -3.31
CA GLN A 7 -11.08 7.28 -3.11
C GLN A 7 -10.83 5.85 -2.61
N PRO A 8 -10.04 5.05 -3.34
CA PRO A 8 -9.76 3.68 -2.91
C PRO A 8 -8.90 3.64 -1.66
N THR A 9 -8.98 2.55 -0.94
CA THR A 9 -8.19 2.32 0.25
C THR A 9 -7.09 1.31 -0.06
N LEU A 10 -5.86 1.69 0.24
CA LEU A 10 -4.71 0.79 0.18
C LEU A 10 -4.49 0.24 1.59
N ASP A 11 -4.62 -1.06 1.75
CA ASP A 11 -4.30 -1.72 3.01
C ASP A 11 -2.84 -2.11 3.00
N PHE A 12 -2.11 -1.66 4.01
CA PHE A 12 -0.70 -1.94 4.18
C PHE A 12 -0.56 -2.83 5.42
N TYR A 13 -0.34 -4.12 5.18
CA TYR A 13 -0.19 -5.10 6.26
C TYR A 13 1.26 -5.14 6.71
N ARG A 14 1.48 -5.01 8.01
CA ARG A 14 2.80 -4.90 8.60
C ARG A 14 2.82 -5.56 9.96
N ARG A 15 4.03 -5.63 10.55
CA ARG A 15 4.16 -6.06 11.94
C ARG A 15 5.22 -5.21 12.61
N ASP A 16 5.19 -5.10 13.94
CA ASP A 16 6.22 -4.38 14.69
C ASP A 16 7.54 -5.11 14.57
N GLY A 17 8.63 -4.36 14.54
CA GLY A 17 9.96 -4.92 14.43
C GLY A 17 10.32 -5.45 13.05
N CYS A 18 9.52 -5.13 12.06
CA CYS A 18 9.76 -5.57 10.69
C CYS A 18 10.47 -4.45 9.93
N GLU A 19 11.79 -4.59 9.73
CA GLU A 19 12.56 -3.58 9.01
C GLU A 19 12.10 -3.40 7.56
N PRO A 20 11.84 -4.48 6.80
CA PRO A 20 11.31 -4.28 5.44
C PRO A 20 9.96 -3.57 5.43
N CYS A 21 9.14 -3.77 6.45
CA CYS A 21 7.85 -3.07 6.55
C CYS A 21 8.07 -1.57 6.73
N ASP A 22 9.01 -1.20 7.59
CA ASP A 22 9.34 0.22 7.83
C ASP A 22 9.91 0.86 6.57
N GLU A 23 10.79 0.13 5.89
CA GLU A 23 11.38 0.61 4.64
C GLU A 23 10.33 0.78 3.56
N ALA A 24 9.44 -0.19 3.42
CA ALA A 24 8.36 -0.12 2.42
C ALA A 24 7.42 1.06 2.71
N ARG A 25 7.19 1.37 3.99
CA ARG A 25 6.35 2.50 4.34
C ARG A 25 6.96 3.82 3.86
N LEU A 26 8.25 3.99 4.07
CA LEU A 26 8.94 5.21 3.62
C LEU A 26 8.96 5.29 2.11
N THR A 27 9.19 4.17 1.44
CA THR A 27 9.19 4.12 -0.01
C THR A 27 7.81 4.46 -0.56
N LEU A 28 6.76 3.89 0.04
CA LEU A 28 5.38 4.19 -0.37
C LEU A 28 5.09 5.68 -0.22
N GLN A 29 5.49 6.28 0.90
CA GLN A 29 5.25 7.71 1.11
C GLN A 29 5.90 8.54 0.01
N ALA A 30 7.14 8.20 -0.36
CA ALA A 30 7.84 8.93 -1.41
C ALA A 30 7.13 8.79 -2.76
N VAL A 31 6.66 7.58 -3.07
CA VAL A 31 5.93 7.35 -4.32
C VAL A 31 4.62 8.14 -4.33
N LEU A 32 3.90 8.15 -3.21
CA LEU A 32 2.63 8.89 -3.13
C LEU A 32 2.85 10.39 -3.28
N GLU A 33 3.91 10.92 -2.67
CA GLU A 33 4.24 12.35 -2.81
C GLU A 33 4.55 12.70 -4.26
N ASP A 34 5.29 11.83 -4.93
CA ASP A 34 5.63 12.05 -6.33
C ASP A 34 4.37 12.01 -7.20
N ARG A 35 3.46 11.06 -6.94
CA ARG A 35 2.20 11.00 -7.67
C ARG A 35 1.37 12.26 -7.46
N ALA A 36 1.33 12.75 -6.22
CA ALA A 36 0.58 13.97 -5.90
C ALA A 36 1.11 15.17 -6.67
N LYS A 37 2.45 15.26 -6.78
CA LYS A 37 3.06 16.36 -7.54
C LYS A 37 2.69 16.34 -9.00
N ARG A 38 2.43 15.15 -9.54
CA ARG A 38 2.04 15.00 -10.95
C ARG A 38 0.53 15.04 -11.15
N GLY A 39 -0.24 15.28 -10.08
CA GLY A 39 -1.69 15.32 -10.16
C GLY A 39 -2.33 13.95 -10.38
N GLU A 40 -1.64 12.89 -10.03
CA GLU A 40 -2.15 11.53 -10.19
C GLU A 40 -2.99 11.14 -8.98
N PRO A 41 -4.01 10.28 -9.17
CA PRO A 41 -4.85 9.88 -8.05
C PRO A 41 -4.08 9.04 -7.04
N ASN A 42 -4.36 9.27 -5.75
CA ASN A 42 -3.74 8.54 -4.66
C ASN A 42 -4.80 7.84 -3.82
N PRO A 43 -4.46 6.71 -3.21
CA PRO A 43 -5.37 6.02 -2.30
C PRO A 43 -5.29 6.62 -0.90
N ARG A 44 -6.28 6.30 -0.09
CA ARG A 44 -6.14 6.40 1.36
C ARG A 44 -5.32 5.20 1.82
N VAL A 45 -4.40 5.41 2.76
CA VAL A 45 -3.57 4.31 3.25
C VAL A 45 -3.99 3.92 4.65
N ARG A 46 -4.20 2.63 4.86
CA ARG A 46 -4.54 2.09 6.16
C ARG A 46 -3.48 1.08 6.57
N TYR A 47 -2.79 1.35 7.68
CA TYR A 47 -1.75 0.46 8.19
C TYR A 47 -2.37 -0.53 9.16
N ILE A 48 -2.13 -1.82 8.93
CA ILE A 48 -2.75 -2.90 9.69
C ILE A 48 -1.66 -3.80 10.24
N ASP A 49 -1.63 -3.94 11.57
CA ASP A 49 -0.68 -4.83 12.24
C ASP A 49 -1.24 -6.25 12.24
N VAL A 50 -0.58 -7.15 11.50
CA VAL A 50 -1.09 -8.51 11.37
C VAL A 50 -1.01 -9.29 12.69
N SER A 51 -0.12 -8.90 13.60
CA SER A 51 0.02 -9.61 14.87
C SER A 51 -1.15 -9.37 15.80
N ALA A 52 -1.98 -8.37 15.53
CA ALA A 52 -3.14 -8.07 16.36
C ALA A 52 -4.33 -9.00 16.10
N ASP A 53 -4.27 -9.83 15.06
CA ASP A 53 -5.37 -10.67 14.63
C ASP A 53 -4.82 -11.98 14.06
N SER A 54 -5.13 -13.10 14.69
CA SER A 54 -4.57 -14.39 14.29
C SER A 54 -4.95 -14.79 12.86
N HIS A 55 -6.11 -14.34 12.38
CA HIS A 55 -6.52 -14.60 11.00
C HIS A 55 -5.63 -13.86 10.01
N LEU A 56 -5.33 -12.59 10.31
CA LEU A 56 -4.43 -11.81 9.47
C LEU A 56 -3.01 -12.34 9.54
N GLU A 57 -2.58 -12.77 10.73
CA GLU A 57 -1.25 -13.37 10.89
C GLU A 57 -1.13 -14.61 10.03
N SER A 58 -2.15 -15.46 10.05
CA SER A 58 -2.15 -16.69 9.26
C SER A 58 -2.10 -16.39 7.77
N ARG A 59 -2.81 -15.34 7.34
CA ARG A 59 -2.93 -15.03 5.91
C ARG A 59 -1.72 -14.26 5.37
N PHE A 60 -1.21 -13.30 6.11
CA PHE A 60 -0.19 -12.37 5.62
C PHE A 60 1.12 -12.41 6.38
N GLY A 61 1.17 -13.02 7.56
CA GLY A 61 2.28 -12.85 8.49
C GLY A 61 3.65 -13.18 7.93
N SER A 62 3.73 -14.20 7.09
CA SER A 62 5.02 -14.61 6.50
C SER A 62 5.40 -13.78 5.27
N ARG A 63 4.52 -12.88 4.83
CA ARG A 63 4.72 -12.15 3.59
C ARG A 63 4.74 -10.63 3.77
N VAL A 64 4.68 -10.14 5.01
CA VAL A 64 4.70 -8.69 5.23
C VAL A 64 6.04 -8.10 4.80
N PRO A 65 6.07 -6.90 4.22
CA PRO A 65 4.94 -6.01 3.98
C PRO A 65 4.06 -6.48 2.81
N VAL A 66 2.75 -6.31 2.97
CA VAL A 66 1.79 -6.63 1.91
C VAL A 66 0.96 -5.39 1.64
N LEU A 67 0.91 -4.97 0.38
CA LEU A 67 0.05 -3.88 -0.06
C LEU A 67 -1.12 -4.46 -0.83
N MET A 68 -2.33 -4.00 -0.55
CA MET A 68 -3.51 -4.54 -1.18
C MET A 68 -4.45 -3.43 -1.61
N LEU A 69 -4.81 -3.44 -2.89
CA LEU A 69 -5.80 -2.54 -3.47
C LEU A 69 -6.86 -3.42 -4.14
N GLY A 70 -8.07 -3.42 -3.55
CA GLY A 70 -9.08 -4.33 -4.02
C GLY A 70 -8.62 -5.76 -3.88
N THR A 71 -8.54 -6.49 -4.98
CA THR A 71 -8.06 -7.87 -4.98
C THR A 71 -6.61 -8.00 -5.45
N ASP A 72 -5.96 -6.88 -5.80
CA ASP A 72 -4.58 -6.91 -6.26
C ASP A 72 -3.64 -6.78 -5.08
N GLU A 73 -2.63 -7.62 -5.04
CA GLU A 73 -1.73 -7.74 -3.90
C GLU A 73 -0.28 -7.60 -4.36
N LEU A 74 0.52 -6.89 -3.57
CA LEU A 74 1.96 -6.78 -3.79
C LEU A 74 2.64 -7.09 -2.46
N ALA A 75 3.39 -8.18 -2.40
CA ALA A 75 3.97 -8.68 -1.16
C ALA A 75 5.49 -8.63 -1.18
N LEU A 76 6.09 -8.50 0.00
CA LEU A 76 7.53 -8.69 0.21
C LEU A 76 8.41 -7.73 -0.59
N THR A 77 7.92 -6.54 -0.90
CA THR A 77 8.71 -5.61 -1.69
C THR A 77 8.91 -4.28 -0.97
N VAL A 78 10.12 -3.74 -1.14
CA VAL A 78 10.43 -2.38 -0.72
C VAL A 78 10.80 -1.52 -1.93
N SER A 79 10.69 -2.07 -3.12
CA SER A 79 11.09 -1.42 -4.36
C SER A 79 10.13 -0.29 -4.73
N GLY A 80 10.67 0.94 -4.87
CA GLY A 80 9.86 2.06 -5.31
C GLY A 80 9.27 1.86 -6.69
N ARG A 81 10.03 1.20 -7.58
CA ARG A 81 9.54 0.91 -8.92
C ARG A 81 8.35 -0.04 -8.89
N ALA A 82 8.45 -1.11 -8.09
CA ALA A 82 7.36 -2.07 -8.00
C ALA A 82 6.11 -1.44 -7.38
N ILE A 83 6.29 -0.61 -6.35
CA ILE A 83 5.17 0.07 -5.71
C ILE A 83 4.55 1.07 -6.68
N ALA A 84 5.37 1.84 -7.41
CA ALA A 84 4.84 2.78 -8.39
C ALA A 84 4.05 2.08 -9.48
N GLN A 85 4.54 0.95 -9.98
CA GLN A 85 3.82 0.19 -11.01
C GLN A 85 2.51 -0.38 -10.47
N PHE A 86 2.52 -0.85 -9.23
CA PHE A 86 1.32 -1.37 -8.58
C PHE A 86 0.25 -0.28 -8.48
N LEU A 87 0.65 0.92 -8.08
CA LEU A 87 -0.30 2.04 -7.98
C LEU A 87 -0.78 2.48 -9.35
N ASP A 88 0.12 2.54 -10.33
CA ASP A 88 -0.26 2.95 -11.69
C ASP A 88 -1.32 2.02 -12.28
N ARG A 89 -1.12 0.69 -12.14
CA ARG A 89 -2.07 -0.24 -12.74
C ARG A 89 -3.41 -0.28 -12.02
N ASN A 90 -3.43 0.09 -10.75
CA ASN A 90 -4.68 0.06 -9.97
C ASN A 90 -5.41 1.40 -9.96
N LEU A 91 -4.68 2.50 -10.05
CA LEU A 91 -5.27 3.84 -9.89
C LEU A 91 -5.15 4.69 -11.15
N GLY A 92 -4.30 4.30 -12.08
CA GLY A 92 -4.05 5.07 -13.28
C GLY A 92 -3.07 6.20 -13.05
N ARG A 93 -2.72 6.87 -14.14
CA ARG A 93 -1.81 8.00 -14.12
C ARG A 93 -2.49 9.21 -14.72
N ALA A 94 -1.94 10.39 -14.43
CA ALA A 94 -2.44 11.62 -15.01
C ALA A 94 -2.26 11.59 -16.53
N ALA A 95 -3.22 12.12 -17.25
CA ALA A 95 -3.20 12.16 -18.70
C ALA A 95 -2.13 13.13 -19.19
#